data_27a72c65bb542d03f12e96ac6f588c6d
#
_entry.id   27a72c65bb542d03f12e96ac6f588c6d
#
_cell.length_a   1.000
_cell.length_b   1.000
_cell.length_c   1.000
_cell.angle_alpha   90.00
_cell.angle_beta   90.00
_cell.angle_gamma   90.00
#
_symmetry.space_group_name_H-M   'P 1'
#
loop_
_entity.id
_entity.type
_entity.pdbx_description
1 polymer ?
#
loop_
_entity_poly.entity_id
_entity_poly.type
_entity_poly.pdbx_seq_one_letter_code
_entity_poly.pdbx_strand_id
1 'polypeptide(L)'
;MKTTTRVKKINGHEYLYEITYYYDKETRRTRQKSRYLGKNVNGEPVRVREKAKTPEKVYSYGEFIPYLQAIKNLNIQEILGTHLTYHEVRLFLTLLFAGIHHPDALYSPASWYEGTVLSRIFSGLKITPQNISRLLKKLGEGSIHLSICRSLSQITESEKMRITMVDIPMFHETSWHKGVSHHGIEPIALFYDNTENIPVGYFSSAQFLITSDLVKAINAGVHLFSGKKGIIISGKSFSSSMNLYGAIFSEIPVIFPLNPDHDLIKNEIKRYRTDLMHPKNLKIFRGETLFVIPVNIPLETVQLKGYIIYSPRKEEEIRERFGQDIDLILENLNERPIYKWVNPAETVADVARIYEPFLHWKIQDNRILVDVKRKALSKYLKNCGISVIMTGDPECQWDTCLEWLEERAETERFLATYIRNFQVFPLSVDSDIMRNGTFLVAFMAHVVNRWVLEQYTKSGLLSIYTAEKIFLELMKIRLVGLGNDKVLLTGLSSRQKEILDTLKWSADI
;
A
#
# COMPACT_ATOMS: atom_id res chain seq x y z
N MET A 1 -2.57 -55.58 38.16
CA MET A 1 -1.99 -54.33 38.67
C MET A 1 -2.79 -53.90 39.88
N LYS A 2 -2.14 -53.62 41.02
CA LYS A 2 -2.82 -53.16 42.22
C LYS A 2 -2.61 -51.64 42.34
N THR A 3 -3.69 -50.90 42.37
CA THR A 3 -3.66 -49.42 42.47
C THR A 3 -4.16 -49.00 43.82
N THR A 4 -3.47 -48.13 44.54
CA THR A 4 -3.86 -47.59 45.83
C THR A 4 -3.64 -46.09 45.90
N THR A 5 -4.53 -45.36 46.60
CA THR A 5 -4.34 -43.94 46.83
C THR A 5 -3.55 -43.73 48.13
N ARG A 6 -2.53 -42.88 48.11
CA ARG A 6 -1.73 -42.51 49.29
C ARG A 6 -1.64 -41.01 49.45
N VAL A 7 -1.65 -40.57 50.71
CA VAL A 7 -1.36 -39.17 51.08
C VAL A 7 0.14 -39.04 51.25
N LYS A 8 0.72 -38.00 50.60
CA LYS A 8 2.09 -37.56 50.83
C LYS A 8 2.11 -36.15 51.39
N LYS A 9 2.87 -35.95 52.47
CA LYS A 9 3.07 -34.65 53.07
C LYS A 9 4.34 -33.99 52.56
N ILE A 10 4.20 -32.83 51.89
CA ILE A 10 5.32 -32.10 51.26
C ILE A 10 5.19 -30.64 51.70
N ASN A 11 6.21 -30.10 52.34
CA ASN A 11 6.27 -28.71 52.83
C ASN A 11 5.00 -28.31 53.68
N GLY A 12 4.57 -29.22 54.60
CA GLY A 12 3.45 -28.98 55.49
C GLY A 12 2.06 -29.18 54.88
N HIS A 13 1.98 -29.47 53.58
CA HIS A 13 0.71 -29.73 52.89
C HIS A 13 0.56 -31.18 52.49
N GLU A 14 -0.66 -31.68 52.52
CA GLU A 14 -1.02 -33.04 52.14
C GLU A 14 -1.49 -33.10 50.68
N TYR A 15 -0.98 -34.10 49.97
CA TYR A 15 -1.28 -34.35 48.56
C TYR A 15 -1.66 -35.79 48.35
N LEU A 16 -2.66 -36.04 47.52
CA LEU A 16 -3.12 -37.37 47.14
C LEU A 16 -2.37 -37.86 45.86
N TYR A 17 -1.86 -39.04 45.94
CA TYR A 17 -1.23 -39.73 44.83
C TYR A 17 -1.84 -41.09 44.59
N GLU A 18 -2.11 -41.43 43.37
CA GLU A 18 -2.45 -42.78 42.93
C GLU A 18 -1.15 -43.51 42.68
N ILE A 19 -0.96 -44.63 43.35
CA ILE A 19 0.24 -45.47 43.22
C ILE A 19 -0.17 -46.79 42.60
N THR A 20 0.38 -47.07 41.42
CA THR A 20 0.18 -48.33 40.68
C THR A 20 1.46 -49.16 40.78
N TYR A 21 1.34 -50.36 41.32
CA TYR A 21 2.44 -51.33 41.37
C TYR A 21 2.40 -52.24 40.16
N TYR A 22 3.57 -52.39 39.49
CA TYR A 22 3.74 -53.27 38.35
C TYR A 22 5.04 -54.04 38.49
N TYR A 23 5.07 -55.25 37.95
CA TYR A 23 6.26 -56.08 37.93
C TYR A 23 7.05 -55.81 36.63
N ASP A 24 8.26 -55.32 36.75
CA ASP A 24 9.18 -55.10 35.67
C ASP A 24 9.90 -56.38 35.32
N LYS A 25 9.60 -56.95 34.16
CA LYS A 25 10.14 -58.25 33.71
C LYS A 25 11.63 -58.17 33.41
N GLU A 26 12.17 -57.03 33.02
CA GLU A 26 13.61 -56.87 32.68
C GLU A 26 14.46 -56.83 33.95
N THR A 27 14.03 -56.08 34.95
CA THR A 27 14.79 -55.94 36.19
C THR A 27 14.36 -56.95 37.26
N ARG A 28 13.37 -57.81 36.99
CA ARG A 28 12.76 -58.81 37.91
C ARG A 28 12.39 -58.22 39.28
N ARG A 29 11.92 -56.95 39.32
CA ARG A 29 11.56 -56.23 40.53
C ARG A 29 10.19 -55.60 40.41
N THR A 30 9.48 -55.50 41.52
CA THR A 30 8.26 -54.71 41.59
C THR A 30 8.61 -53.25 41.65
N ARG A 31 8.09 -52.49 40.69
CA ARG A 31 8.21 -51.02 40.60
C ARG A 31 6.87 -50.37 40.88
N GLN A 32 6.90 -49.09 41.28
CA GLN A 32 5.73 -48.29 41.45
C GLN A 32 5.73 -47.09 40.54
N LYS A 33 4.57 -46.76 39.94
CA LYS A 33 4.32 -45.54 39.22
C LYS A 33 3.37 -44.68 40.04
N SER A 34 3.73 -43.46 40.32
CA SER A 34 2.89 -42.52 41.09
C SER A 34 2.30 -41.45 40.18
N ARG A 35 0.99 -41.22 40.26
CA ARG A 35 0.23 -40.17 39.58
C ARG A 35 -0.29 -39.23 40.61
N TYR A 36 -0.02 -37.94 40.48
CA TYR A 36 -0.56 -36.89 41.32
C TYR A 36 -2.07 -36.69 41.05
N LEU A 37 -2.91 -36.71 42.07
CA LEU A 37 -4.34 -36.52 41.95
C LEU A 37 -4.78 -35.10 42.34
N GLY A 38 -4.13 -34.48 43.33
CA GLY A 38 -4.49 -33.14 43.81
C GLY A 38 -4.04 -32.91 45.26
N LYS A 39 -4.32 -31.69 45.79
CA LYS A 39 -4.11 -31.40 47.21
C LYS A 39 -5.21 -32.12 48.00
N ASN A 40 -4.85 -32.78 49.11
CA ASN A 40 -5.79 -33.43 50.00
C ASN A 40 -6.59 -32.40 50.80
N VAL A 41 -7.89 -32.32 50.59
CA VAL A 41 -8.81 -31.49 51.39
C VAL A 41 -9.91 -32.41 51.84
N ASN A 42 -9.91 -32.73 53.11
CA ASN A 42 -10.90 -33.67 53.75
C ASN A 42 -11.00 -35.04 53.09
N GLY A 43 -9.87 -35.59 52.59
CA GLY A 43 -9.86 -36.90 51.96
C GLY A 43 -10.09 -36.90 50.44
N GLU A 44 -10.46 -35.77 49.85
CA GLU A 44 -10.73 -35.65 48.42
C GLU A 44 -9.61 -34.87 47.67
N PRO A 45 -9.27 -35.27 46.47
CA PRO A 45 -8.23 -34.56 45.65
C PRO A 45 -8.81 -33.28 45.06
N VAL A 46 -8.41 -32.13 45.58
CA VAL A 46 -8.68 -30.84 44.96
C VAL A 46 -7.53 -30.55 43.98
N ARG A 47 -7.82 -30.51 42.69
CA ARG A 47 -6.84 -30.10 41.71
C ARG A 47 -6.49 -28.62 41.94
N VAL A 48 -5.29 -28.35 42.39
CA VAL A 48 -4.76 -27.00 42.39
C VAL A 48 -4.76 -26.52 40.95
N ARG A 49 -5.49 -25.47 40.65
CA ARG A 49 -5.43 -24.81 39.34
C ARG A 49 -3.94 -24.59 39.01
N GLU A 50 -3.48 -25.10 37.88
CA GLU A 50 -2.16 -24.76 37.39
C GLU A 50 -2.04 -23.24 37.48
N LYS A 51 -0.94 -22.74 38.09
CA LYS A 51 -0.65 -21.31 38.11
C LYS A 51 -0.74 -20.85 36.67
N ALA A 52 -1.58 -19.83 36.41
CA ALA A 52 -1.65 -19.24 35.11
C ALA A 52 -0.20 -18.91 34.68
N LYS A 53 0.24 -19.47 33.56
CA LYS A 53 1.56 -19.20 33.05
C LYS A 53 1.64 -17.73 32.70
N THR A 54 2.64 -17.05 33.22
CA THR A 54 2.89 -15.65 32.89
C THR A 54 3.21 -15.55 31.40
N PRO A 55 2.59 -14.65 30.64
CA PRO A 55 2.97 -14.41 29.25
C PRO A 55 4.43 -14.04 29.17
N GLU A 56 5.20 -14.70 28.32
CA GLU A 56 6.62 -14.38 28.09
C GLU A 56 6.78 -13.32 26.98
N LYS A 57 5.95 -13.41 25.95
CA LYS A 57 6.01 -12.51 24.80
C LYS A 57 4.65 -12.39 24.14
N VAL A 58 4.34 -11.21 23.64
CA VAL A 58 3.12 -10.93 22.85
C VAL A 58 3.54 -10.54 21.43
N TYR A 59 2.91 -11.15 20.44
CA TYR A 59 3.20 -10.92 19.03
C TYR A 59 2.02 -10.25 18.34
N SER A 60 2.27 -9.31 17.46
CA SER A 60 1.31 -8.84 16.47
C SER A 60 0.93 -9.97 15.53
N TYR A 61 -0.38 -10.21 15.32
CA TYR A 61 -0.83 -11.35 14.53
C TYR A 61 -1.97 -11.05 13.57
N GLY A 62 -3.09 -10.53 14.10
CA GLY A 62 -4.33 -10.46 13.33
C GLY A 62 -4.24 -9.61 12.05
N GLU A 63 -3.40 -8.60 12.06
CA GLU A 63 -3.11 -7.75 10.89
C GLU A 63 -2.46 -8.53 9.74
N PHE A 64 -1.82 -9.67 10.03
CA PHE A 64 -1.16 -10.51 9.02
C PHE A 64 -2.11 -11.51 8.38
N ILE A 65 -3.24 -11.84 9.00
CA ILE A 65 -4.18 -12.86 8.51
C ILE A 65 -4.59 -12.60 7.06
N PRO A 66 -5.06 -11.40 6.67
CA PRO A 66 -5.48 -11.13 5.29
C PRO A 66 -4.37 -11.37 4.28
N TYR A 67 -3.17 -10.91 4.60
CA TYR A 67 -2.02 -10.96 3.69
C TYR A 67 -1.38 -12.35 3.62
N LEU A 68 -1.42 -13.13 4.70
CA LEU A 68 -1.04 -14.55 4.66
C LEU A 68 -2.00 -15.35 3.78
N GLN A 69 -3.30 -15.04 3.81
CA GLN A 69 -4.29 -15.61 2.89
C GLN A 69 -4.00 -15.22 1.44
N ALA A 70 -3.65 -13.96 1.17
CA ALA A 70 -3.27 -13.51 -0.17
C ALA A 70 -2.03 -14.26 -0.70
N ILE A 71 -0.98 -14.39 0.13
CA ILE A 71 0.24 -15.11 -0.25
C ILE A 71 -0.06 -16.57 -0.60
N LYS A 72 -0.93 -17.22 0.17
CA LYS A 72 -1.35 -18.59 -0.07
C LYS A 72 -2.17 -18.73 -1.35
N ASN A 73 -3.21 -17.91 -1.52
CA ASN A 73 -4.13 -18.00 -2.67
C ASN A 73 -3.48 -17.61 -4.00
N LEU A 74 -2.51 -16.69 -3.96
CA LEU A 74 -1.74 -16.27 -5.14
C LEU A 74 -0.45 -17.09 -5.34
N ASN A 75 -0.24 -18.17 -4.60
CA ASN A 75 0.95 -19.04 -4.67
C ASN A 75 2.29 -18.27 -4.65
N ILE A 76 2.34 -17.13 -3.94
CA ILE A 76 3.49 -16.20 -3.99
C ILE A 76 4.78 -16.88 -3.51
N GLN A 77 4.71 -17.76 -2.50
CA GLN A 77 5.90 -18.46 -2.01
C GLN A 77 6.50 -19.39 -3.08
N GLU A 78 5.65 -20.07 -3.84
CA GLU A 78 6.09 -20.96 -4.92
C GLU A 78 6.68 -20.15 -6.07
N ILE A 79 6.00 -19.08 -6.48
CA ILE A 79 6.49 -18.17 -7.54
C ILE A 79 7.86 -17.60 -7.19
N LEU A 80 8.04 -17.10 -5.96
CA LEU A 80 9.31 -16.57 -5.49
C LEU A 80 10.38 -17.68 -5.37
N GLY A 81 9.98 -18.87 -4.94
CA GLY A 81 10.86 -20.03 -4.75
C GLY A 81 11.50 -20.55 -6.04
N THR A 82 10.97 -20.19 -7.22
CA THR A 82 11.62 -20.52 -8.51
C THR A 82 12.92 -19.77 -8.73
N HIS A 83 13.11 -18.61 -8.05
CA HIS A 83 14.28 -17.73 -8.23
C HIS A 83 15.06 -17.48 -6.95
N LEU A 84 14.43 -17.64 -5.80
CA LEU A 84 14.96 -17.30 -4.48
C LEU A 84 15.14 -18.56 -3.62
N THR A 85 16.17 -18.56 -2.81
CA THR A 85 16.34 -19.58 -1.76
C THR A 85 15.27 -19.41 -0.69
N TYR A 86 15.00 -20.45 0.08
CA TYR A 86 14.05 -20.45 1.20
C TYR A 86 14.26 -19.28 2.18
N HIS A 87 15.53 -18.94 2.48
CA HIS A 87 15.87 -17.81 3.33
C HIS A 87 15.53 -16.45 2.66
N GLU A 88 15.84 -16.31 1.37
CA GLU A 88 15.55 -15.10 0.59
C GLU A 88 14.04 -14.87 0.42
N VAL A 89 13.23 -15.92 0.21
CA VAL A 89 11.77 -15.82 0.17
C VAL A 89 11.22 -15.27 1.48
N ARG A 90 11.68 -15.78 2.62
CA ARG A 90 11.24 -15.29 3.94
C ARG A 90 11.64 -13.84 4.18
N LEU A 91 12.86 -13.46 3.78
CA LEU A 91 13.32 -12.08 3.87
C LEU A 91 12.49 -11.17 2.98
N PHE A 92 12.21 -11.56 1.74
CA PHE A 92 11.33 -10.86 0.81
C PHE A 92 9.95 -10.61 1.43
N LEU A 93 9.29 -11.66 1.94
CA LEU A 93 7.98 -11.56 2.57
C LEU A 93 8.00 -10.68 3.81
N THR A 94 9.07 -10.71 4.60
CA THR A 94 9.23 -9.83 5.76
C THR A 94 9.28 -8.36 5.35
N LEU A 95 10.04 -8.04 4.30
CA LEU A 95 10.10 -6.67 3.76
C LEU A 95 8.76 -6.24 3.17
N LEU A 96 8.09 -7.14 2.44
CA LEU A 96 6.76 -6.91 1.89
C LEU A 96 5.76 -6.53 3.00
N PHE A 97 5.69 -7.32 4.06
CA PHE A 97 4.79 -7.04 5.18
C PHE A 97 5.16 -5.76 5.94
N ALA A 98 6.46 -5.50 6.16
CA ALA A 98 6.93 -4.29 6.83
C ALA A 98 6.45 -3.04 6.10
N GLY A 99 6.57 -3.01 4.77
CA GLY A 99 6.13 -1.86 3.97
C GLY A 99 4.62 -1.67 3.92
N ILE A 100 3.82 -2.73 4.05
CA ILE A 100 2.36 -2.64 4.07
C ILE A 100 1.85 -2.15 5.44
N HIS A 101 2.32 -2.76 6.52
CA HIS A 101 1.75 -2.55 7.86
C HIS A 101 2.32 -1.35 8.59
N HIS A 102 3.62 -1.18 8.50
CA HIS A 102 4.33 -0.15 9.21
C HIS A 102 5.42 0.41 8.31
N PRO A 103 5.12 1.44 7.53
CA PRO A 103 6.14 2.05 6.68
C PRO A 103 7.43 2.38 7.43
N ASP A 104 7.31 2.81 8.69
CA ASP A 104 8.46 3.06 9.56
C ASP A 104 9.21 1.79 9.99
N ALA A 105 8.60 0.61 9.85
CA ALA A 105 9.26 -0.66 10.17
C ALA A 105 10.46 -0.95 9.24
N LEU A 106 10.46 -0.36 8.06
CA LEU A 106 11.60 -0.46 7.14
C LEU A 106 12.86 0.24 7.67
N TYR A 107 12.75 1.17 8.62
CA TYR A 107 13.93 1.75 9.31
C TYR A 107 14.63 0.75 10.22
N SER A 108 13.88 -0.14 10.85
CA SER A 108 14.42 -1.17 11.74
C SER A 108 13.68 -2.49 11.59
N PRO A 109 13.80 -3.15 10.43
CA PRO A 109 12.99 -4.32 10.11
C PRO A 109 13.28 -5.52 11.03
N ALA A 110 14.48 -5.63 11.57
CA ALA A 110 14.81 -6.69 12.53
C ALA A 110 14.03 -6.53 13.84
N SER A 111 14.01 -5.33 14.42
CA SER A 111 13.28 -5.05 15.67
C SER A 111 11.77 -5.21 15.51
N TRP A 112 11.22 -4.72 14.38
CA TRP A 112 9.80 -4.90 14.06
C TRP A 112 9.44 -6.38 13.91
N TYR A 113 10.23 -7.14 13.15
CA TYR A 113 10.05 -8.58 12.92
C TYR A 113 9.96 -9.36 14.23
N GLU A 114 10.83 -9.07 15.20
CA GLU A 114 10.85 -9.75 16.50
C GLU A 114 9.54 -9.60 17.28
N GLY A 115 8.81 -8.50 17.11
CA GLY A 115 7.53 -8.21 17.73
C GLY A 115 6.32 -8.82 17.02
N THR A 116 6.51 -9.46 15.88
CA THR A 116 5.44 -9.98 15.03
C THR A 116 5.40 -11.50 14.99
N VAL A 117 4.28 -12.05 14.55
CA VAL A 117 4.10 -13.49 14.30
C VAL A 117 5.12 -14.03 13.29
N LEU A 118 5.66 -13.18 12.41
CA LEU A 118 6.63 -13.58 11.40
C LEU A 118 7.89 -14.17 12.03
N SER A 119 8.30 -13.70 13.21
CA SER A 119 9.46 -14.26 13.95
C SER A 119 9.26 -15.72 14.37
N ARG A 120 8.02 -16.17 14.44
CA ARG A 120 7.68 -17.59 14.68
C ARG A 120 7.51 -18.35 13.38
N ILE A 121 6.76 -17.81 12.41
CA ILE A 121 6.54 -18.45 11.09
C ILE A 121 7.88 -18.61 10.35
N PHE A 122 8.72 -17.59 10.40
CA PHE A 122 10.02 -17.53 9.72
C PHE A 122 11.20 -17.63 10.71
N SER A 123 11.09 -18.51 11.71
CA SER A 123 12.09 -18.61 12.77
C SER A 123 13.53 -18.68 12.24
N GLY A 124 14.46 -18.01 12.95
CA GLY A 124 15.89 -17.99 12.60
C GLY A 124 16.26 -17.09 11.41
N LEU A 125 15.34 -16.23 10.93
CA LEU A 125 15.64 -15.29 9.86
C LEU A 125 16.62 -14.21 10.33
N LYS A 126 17.74 -14.04 9.63
CA LYS A 126 18.72 -12.98 9.87
C LYS A 126 18.44 -11.77 8.99
N ILE A 127 17.89 -10.73 9.59
CA ILE A 127 17.57 -9.46 8.91
C ILE A 127 18.71 -8.49 9.17
N THR A 128 19.58 -8.32 8.19
CA THR A 128 20.71 -7.37 8.23
C THR A 128 20.71 -6.50 6.97
N PRO A 129 21.26 -5.28 7.04
CA PRO A 129 21.38 -4.42 5.86
C PRO A 129 22.06 -5.13 4.69
N GLN A 130 23.10 -5.93 4.95
CA GLN A 130 23.83 -6.68 3.92
C GLN A 130 22.94 -7.73 3.24
N ASN A 131 22.12 -8.46 4.00
CA ASN A 131 21.22 -9.48 3.44
C ASN A 131 20.14 -8.83 2.60
N ILE A 132 19.58 -7.69 3.07
CA ILE A 132 18.59 -6.93 2.33
C ILE A 132 19.20 -6.40 1.03
N SER A 133 20.36 -5.74 1.08
CA SER A 133 21.05 -5.22 -0.10
C SER A 133 21.33 -6.31 -1.13
N ARG A 134 21.80 -7.48 -0.67
CA ARG A 134 22.06 -8.62 -1.55
C ARG A 134 20.79 -9.16 -2.20
N LEU A 135 19.69 -9.25 -1.43
CA LEU A 135 18.38 -9.64 -1.97
C LEU A 135 17.90 -8.66 -3.02
N LEU A 136 17.89 -7.33 -2.72
CA LEU A 136 17.44 -6.31 -3.65
C LEU A 136 18.27 -6.27 -4.93
N LYS A 137 19.59 -6.43 -4.86
CA LYS A 137 20.44 -6.54 -6.05
C LYS A 137 20.06 -7.76 -6.89
N LYS A 138 19.93 -8.93 -6.27
CA LYS A 138 19.51 -10.15 -6.98
C LYS A 138 18.16 -9.99 -7.67
N LEU A 139 17.17 -9.37 -7.00
CA LEU A 139 15.85 -9.12 -7.56
C LEU A 139 15.86 -8.15 -8.75
N GLY A 140 16.76 -7.18 -8.73
CA GLY A 140 16.88 -6.18 -9.79
C GLY A 140 17.74 -6.63 -10.96
N GLU A 141 18.46 -7.75 -10.84
CA GLU A 141 19.29 -8.31 -11.90
C GLU A 141 18.45 -9.17 -12.87
N GLY A 142 18.75 -9.03 -14.16
CA GLY A 142 18.19 -9.87 -15.21
C GLY A 142 16.67 -9.75 -15.39
N SER A 143 16.03 -10.88 -15.71
CA SER A 143 14.60 -10.97 -16.03
C SER A 143 13.74 -11.58 -14.90
N ILE A 144 14.24 -11.60 -13.66
CA ILE A 144 13.52 -12.21 -12.52
C ILE A 144 12.12 -11.59 -12.38
N HIS A 145 12.01 -10.26 -12.46
CA HIS A 145 10.72 -9.58 -12.36
C HIS A 145 9.74 -10.01 -13.45
N LEU A 146 10.20 -10.16 -14.71
CA LEU A 146 9.35 -10.62 -15.82
C LEU A 146 8.86 -12.06 -15.61
N SER A 147 9.72 -12.93 -15.08
CA SER A 147 9.33 -14.31 -14.77
C SER A 147 8.29 -14.37 -13.67
N ILE A 148 8.44 -13.60 -12.60
CA ILE A 148 7.47 -13.48 -11.50
C ILE A 148 6.14 -12.95 -12.03
N CYS A 149 6.16 -11.87 -12.80
CA CYS A 149 4.96 -11.28 -13.40
C CYS A 149 4.24 -12.26 -14.34
N ARG A 150 4.99 -13.01 -15.15
CA ARG A 150 4.39 -14.05 -16.01
C ARG A 150 3.74 -15.15 -15.18
N SER A 151 4.36 -15.61 -14.11
CA SER A 151 3.74 -16.60 -13.21
C SER A 151 2.48 -16.06 -12.54
N LEU A 152 2.45 -14.79 -12.15
CA LEU A 152 1.24 -14.14 -11.63
C LEU A 152 0.12 -14.08 -12.67
N SER A 153 0.46 -13.72 -13.92
CA SER A 153 -0.55 -13.62 -14.98
C SER A 153 -1.17 -14.97 -15.37
N GLN A 154 -0.49 -16.08 -15.06
CA GLN A 154 -1.02 -17.44 -15.30
C GLN A 154 -2.03 -17.88 -14.23
N ILE A 155 -2.06 -17.22 -13.06
CA ILE A 155 -3.04 -17.51 -12.00
C ILE A 155 -4.41 -16.90 -12.35
N THR A 156 -4.40 -15.84 -13.15
CA THR A 156 -5.60 -15.09 -13.53
C THR A 156 -5.98 -15.43 -14.96
N GLU A 157 -7.23 -15.82 -15.18
CA GLU A 157 -7.78 -16.10 -16.52
C GLU A 157 -8.40 -14.85 -17.13
N SER A 158 -7.59 -13.82 -17.38
CA SER A 158 -8.12 -12.54 -17.86
C SER A 158 -8.37 -12.53 -19.36
N GLU A 159 -9.58 -12.13 -19.76
CA GLU A 159 -9.88 -11.84 -21.17
C GLU A 159 -9.36 -10.48 -21.62
N LYS A 160 -9.31 -9.48 -20.73
CA LYS A 160 -8.88 -8.10 -21.04
C LYS A 160 -8.00 -7.55 -19.95
N MET A 161 -6.95 -6.83 -20.33
CA MET A 161 -6.05 -6.14 -19.42
C MET A 161 -6.36 -4.65 -19.34
N ARG A 162 -6.40 -4.12 -18.12
CA ARG A 162 -6.34 -2.69 -17.84
C ARG A 162 -4.89 -2.30 -17.58
N ILE A 163 -4.45 -1.21 -18.19
CA ILE A 163 -3.09 -0.70 -18.03
C ILE A 163 -3.17 0.60 -17.27
N THR A 164 -2.59 0.65 -16.09
CA THR A 164 -2.59 1.82 -15.23
C THR A 164 -1.22 2.47 -15.24
N MET A 165 -1.14 3.71 -15.74
CA MET A 165 0.09 4.49 -15.75
C MET A 165 0.21 5.29 -14.46
N VAL A 166 1.27 5.08 -13.71
CA VAL A 166 1.57 5.81 -12.47
C VAL A 166 2.91 6.53 -12.57
N ASP A 167 3.00 7.68 -11.93
CA ASP A 167 4.18 8.53 -11.88
C ASP A 167 4.82 8.41 -10.49
N ILE A 168 5.90 7.67 -10.39
CA ILE A 168 6.56 7.41 -9.11
C ILE A 168 7.74 8.38 -8.94
N PRO A 169 7.76 9.22 -7.90
CA PRO A 169 8.90 10.05 -7.60
C PRO A 169 10.08 9.17 -7.17
N MET A 170 11.14 9.18 -7.98
CA MET A 170 12.39 8.49 -7.69
C MET A 170 13.44 9.51 -7.26
N PHE A 171 14.15 9.20 -6.19
CA PHE A 171 15.28 10.00 -5.78
C PHE A 171 16.51 9.56 -6.55
N HIS A 172 17.03 10.43 -7.41
CA HIS A 172 18.33 10.24 -8.01
C HIS A 172 19.37 10.85 -7.05
N GLU A 173 20.28 10.03 -6.55
CA GLU A 173 21.48 10.56 -5.90
C GLU A 173 22.37 11.27 -6.92
N THR A 174 22.14 12.54 -7.11
CA THR A 174 23.18 13.41 -7.62
C THR A 174 23.58 14.35 -6.49
N SER A 175 24.64 13.93 -5.79
CA SER A 175 25.43 14.75 -4.88
C SER A 175 24.71 15.34 -3.66
N TRP A 176 24.70 14.61 -2.58
CA TRP A 176 24.60 15.14 -1.21
C TRP A 176 25.56 16.33 -0.97
N HIS A 177 26.62 16.44 -1.78
CA HIS A 177 27.61 17.52 -1.71
C HIS A 177 27.19 18.85 -2.37
N LYS A 178 26.05 18.92 -3.06
CA LYS A 178 25.62 20.15 -3.76
C LYS A 178 24.20 20.64 -3.44
N GLY A 179 23.49 20.05 -2.49
CA GLY A 179 22.21 20.59 -2.00
C GLY A 179 21.05 20.60 -2.99
N VAL A 180 21.18 19.92 -4.14
CA VAL A 180 20.12 19.84 -5.15
C VAL A 180 19.73 18.38 -5.33
N SER A 181 18.65 17.97 -4.68
CA SER A 181 17.99 16.71 -4.95
C SER A 181 17.12 16.87 -6.21
N HIS A 182 17.60 16.39 -7.35
CA HIS A 182 16.73 16.24 -8.52
C HIS A 182 15.81 15.04 -8.28
N HIS A 183 14.55 15.31 -7.96
CA HIS A 183 13.51 14.29 -7.94
C HIS A 183 13.15 13.97 -9.40
N GLY A 184 13.63 12.85 -9.92
CA GLY A 184 13.12 12.31 -11.18
C GLY A 184 11.74 11.69 -10.98
N ILE A 185 10.84 11.88 -11.93
CA ILE A 185 9.58 11.13 -11.99
C ILE A 185 9.80 9.96 -12.94
N GLU A 186 9.54 8.73 -12.48
CA GLU A 186 9.59 7.55 -13.32
C GLU A 186 8.16 7.09 -13.63
N PRO A 187 7.72 7.17 -14.90
CA PRO A 187 6.46 6.60 -15.32
C PRO A 187 6.55 5.07 -15.38
N ILE A 188 5.56 4.41 -14.80
CA ILE A 188 5.45 2.96 -14.71
C ILE A 188 4.11 2.53 -15.25
N ALA A 189 4.11 1.55 -16.15
CA ALA A 189 2.91 0.88 -16.63
C ALA A 189 2.64 -0.36 -15.79
N LEU A 190 1.52 -0.40 -15.08
CA LEU A 190 1.01 -1.56 -14.34
C LEU A 190 -0.06 -2.26 -15.17
N PHE A 191 0.04 -3.56 -15.28
CA PHE A 191 -0.89 -4.40 -16.02
C PHE A 191 -1.82 -5.12 -15.04
N TYR A 192 -3.10 -4.83 -15.10
CA TYR A 192 -4.12 -5.44 -14.25
C TYR A 192 -4.92 -6.48 -15.00
N ASP A 193 -5.18 -7.60 -14.37
CA ASP A 193 -6.31 -8.44 -14.73
C ASP A 193 -7.60 -7.65 -14.46
N ASN A 194 -8.40 -7.44 -15.50
CA ASN A 194 -9.63 -6.63 -15.36
C ASN A 194 -10.77 -7.39 -14.69
N THR A 195 -10.70 -8.73 -14.61
CA THR A 195 -11.71 -9.56 -13.95
C THR A 195 -11.51 -9.62 -12.45
N GLU A 196 -10.27 -9.91 -12.04
CA GLU A 196 -9.89 -10.00 -10.62
C GLU A 196 -9.45 -8.67 -10.01
N ASN A 197 -9.23 -7.65 -10.85
CA ASN A 197 -8.74 -6.32 -10.47
C ASN A 197 -7.40 -6.35 -9.71
N ILE A 198 -6.52 -7.28 -10.09
CA ILE A 198 -5.23 -7.52 -9.46
C ILE A 198 -4.11 -7.17 -10.46
N PRO A 199 -3.06 -6.44 -10.04
CA PRO A 199 -1.91 -6.20 -10.91
C PRO A 199 -1.12 -7.50 -11.11
N VAL A 200 -0.84 -7.84 -12.36
CA VAL A 200 -0.13 -9.08 -12.75
C VAL A 200 1.25 -8.81 -13.32
N GLY A 201 1.58 -7.56 -13.65
CA GLY A 201 2.88 -7.20 -14.16
C GLY A 201 3.11 -5.71 -14.26
N TYR A 202 4.35 -5.31 -14.56
CA TYR A 202 4.72 -3.91 -14.76
C TYR A 202 5.89 -3.74 -15.71
N PHE A 203 5.99 -2.52 -16.28
CA PHE A 203 7.18 -2.01 -16.94
C PHE A 203 7.53 -0.64 -16.41
N SER A 204 8.83 -0.38 -16.22
CA SER A 204 9.36 0.93 -15.79
C SER A 204 9.92 1.73 -16.96
N SER A 205 9.99 3.05 -16.84
CA SER A 205 10.45 3.95 -17.90
C SER A 205 11.93 3.86 -18.22
N ALA A 206 12.74 3.29 -17.33
CA ALA A 206 14.14 2.99 -17.66
C ALA A 206 14.27 2.12 -18.93
N GLN A 207 13.17 1.49 -19.33
CA GLN A 207 12.99 0.73 -20.56
C GLN A 207 12.32 1.57 -21.69
N PHE A 208 11.88 2.82 -21.41
CA PHE A 208 11.10 3.67 -22.31
C PHE A 208 11.82 4.99 -22.60
N LEU A 209 12.76 4.96 -23.50
CA LEU A 209 13.53 6.17 -23.83
C LEU A 209 12.80 7.18 -24.74
N ILE A 210 11.69 6.76 -25.40
CA ILE A 210 10.95 7.61 -26.37
C ILE A 210 9.46 7.23 -26.35
N THR A 211 8.57 8.18 -26.62
CA THR A 211 7.10 8.01 -26.67
C THR A 211 6.60 6.89 -27.58
N SER A 212 7.27 6.62 -28.70
CA SER A 212 6.99 5.47 -29.57
C SER A 212 7.28 4.13 -28.89
N ASP A 213 8.16 4.14 -27.92
CA ASP A 213 8.54 2.93 -27.18
C ASP A 213 7.53 2.57 -26.08
N LEU A 214 6.80 3.56 -25.56
CA LEU A 214 5.71 3.31 -24.60
C LEU A 214 4.62 2.43 -25.21
N VAL A 215 4.15 2.73 -26.41
CA VAL A 215 3.14 1.93 -27.10
C VAL A 215 3.66 0.53 -27.42
N LYS A 216 4.92 0.42 -27.86
CA LYS A 216 5.56 -0.88 -28.06
C LYS A 216 5.66 -1.69 -26.78
N ALA A 217 6.02 -1.05 -25.68
CA ALA A 217 6.14 -1.71 -24.39
C ALA A 217 4.78 -2.11 -23.83
N ILE A 218 3.75 -1.29 -24.01
CA ILE A 218 2.36 -1.65 -23.68
C ILE A 218 1.95 -2.90 -24.48
N ASN A 219 2.20 -2.92 -25.78
CA ASN A 219 1.90 -4.08 -26.62
C ASN A 219 2.71 -5.32 -26.19
N ALA A 220 4.00 -5.15 -25.90
CA ALA A 220 4.85 -6.24 -25.41
C ALA A 220 4.34 -6.78 -24.06
N GLY A 221 3.93 -5.90 -23.14
CA GLY A 221 3.35 -6.27 -21.86
C GLY A 221 2.04 -7.02 -21.99
N VAL A 222 1.14 -6.56 -22.86
CA VAL A 222 -0.10 -7.26 -23.18
C VAL A 222 0.18 -8.69 -23.69
N HIS A 223 1.16 -8.86 -24.57
CA HIS A 223 1.59 -10.18 -25.04
C HIS A 223 2.25 -11.04 -23.93
N LEU A 224 3.12 -10.43 -23.13
CA LEU A 224 3.85 -11.14 -22.06
C LEU A 224 2.92 -11.68 -20.98
N PHE A 225 1.87 -10.93 -20.65
CA PHE A 225 0.92 -11.25 -19.60
C PHE A 225 -0.38 -11.87 -20.13
N SER A 226 -0.35 -12.40 -21.36
CA SER A 226 -1.44 -13.18 -21.98
C SER A 226 -2.79 -12.47 -22.09
N GLY A 227 -2.78 -11.12 -22.12
CA GLY A 227 -3.99 -10.32 -22.18
C GLY A 227 -4.40 -9.92 -23.60
N LYS A 228 -5.68 -9.63 -23.79
CA LYS A 228 -6.16 -8.86 -24.95
C LYS A 228 -5.97 -7.37 -24.66
N LYS A 229 -5.85 -6.56 -25.71
CA LYS A 229 -5.77 -5.09 -25.59
C LYS A 229 -6.97 -4.59 -24.79
N GLY A 230 -6.66 -3.92 -23.69
CA GLY A 230 -7.66 -3.34 -22.81
C GLY A 230 -7.69 -1.83 -22.90
N ILE A 231 -7.90 -1.18 -21.78
CA ILE A 231 -7.95 0.27 -21.64
C ILE A 231 -6.74 0.80 -20.89
N ILE A 232 -6.22 1.97 -21.29
CA ILE A 232 -5.14 2.65 -20.60
C ILE A 232 -5.73 3.73 -19.67
N ILE A 233 -5.39 3.66 -18.40
CA ILE A 233 -5.68 4.71 -17.44
C ILE A 233 -4.41 5.50 -17.20
N SER A 234 -4.40 6.78 -17.57
CA SER A 234 -3.18 7.59 -17.51
C SER A 234 -3.24 8.71 -16.48
N GLY A 235 -2.08 9.25 -16.11
CA GLY A 235 -1.93 10.42 -15.28
C GLY A 235 -1.77 11.72 -16.05
N LYS A 236 -1.49 12.79 -15.34
CA LYS A 236 -1.26 14.13 -15.94
C LYS A 236 -0.01 14.17 -16.81
N SER A 237 1.04 13.44 -16.45
CA SER A 237 2.29 13.36 -17.22
C SER A 237 2.10 12.71 -18.59
N PHE A 238 1.14 11.79 -18.70
CA PHE A 238 0.80 11.13 -19.96
C PHE A 238 -0.06 12.00 -20.89
N SER A 239 -0.67 13.06 -20.40
CA SER A 239 -1.54 13.95 -21.17
C SER A 239 -0.79 14.86 -22.19
N SER A 240 0.51 14.64 -22.41
CA SER A 240 1.23 15.27 -23.52
C SER A 240 0.61 14.84 -24.85
N SER A 241 0.50 15.78 -25.80
CA SER A 241 -0.13 15.55 -27.09
C SER A 241 0.44 14.30 -27.82
N MET A 242 1.75 14.06 -27.75
CA MET A 242 2.38 12.92 -28.42
C MET A 242 1.97 11.56 -27.83
N ASN A 243 1.85 11.45 -26.50
CA ASN A 243 1.43 10.21 -25.88
C ASN A 243 -0.04 9.90 -26.17
N LEU A 244 -0.86 10.95 -26.19
CA LEU A 244 -2.26 10.88 -26.52
C LEU A 244 -2.47 10.39 -27.95
N TYR A 245 -1.76 10.99 -28.92
CA TYR A 245 -1.80 10.54 -30.32
C TYR A 245 -1.31 9.11 -30.48
N GLY A 246 -0.21 8.75 -29.82
CA GLY A 246 0.32 7.38 -29.86
C GLY A 246 -0.68 6.34 -29.40
N ALA A 247 -1.44 6.62 -28.33
CA ALA A 247 -2.48 5.72 -27.83
C ALA A 247 -3.70 5.67 -28.77
N ILE A 248 -4.15 6.80 -29.29
CA ILE A 248 -5.27 6.87 -30.26
C ILE A 248 -4.94 6.09 -31.54
N PHE A 249 -3.72 6.28 -32.09
CA PHE A 249 -3.28 5.56 -33.29
C PHE A 249 -3.07 4.05 -33.06
N SER A 250 -2.85 3.62 -31.82
CA SER A 250 -2.73 2.19 -31.48
C SER A 250 -4.09 1.50 -31.27
N GLU A 251 -5.21 2.22 -31.45
CA GLU A 251 -6.58 1.72 -31.24
C GLU A 251 -6.83 1.20 -29.80
N ILE A 252 -6.05 1.67 -28.84
CA ILE A 252 -6.25 1.33 -27.44
C ILE A 252 -6.99 2.48 -26.78
N PRO A 253 -8.19 2.26 -26.22
CA PRO A 253 -8.91 3.30 -25.47
C PRO A 253 -8.07 3.85 -24.32
N VAL A 254 -8.10 5.16 -24.13
CA VAL A 254 -7.36 5.84 -23.05
C VAL A 254 -8.32 6.67 -22.22
N ILE A 255 -8.19 6.58 -20.89
CA ILE A 255 -8.83 7.49 -19.94
C ILE A 255 -7.74 8.34 -19.29
N PHE A 256 -7.92 9.64 -19.30
CA PHE A 256 -6.93 10.56 -18.74
C PHE A 256 -7.56 11.82 -18.16
N PRO A 257 -6.99 12.38 -17.07
CA PRO A 257 -7.39 13.65 -16.55
C PRO A 257 -6.80 14.78 -17.41
N LEU A 258 -7.60 15.79 -17.67
CA LEU A 258 -7.16 16.99 -18.39
C LEU A 258 -7.20 18.19 -17.44
N ASN A 259 -6.18 19.07 -17.54
CA ASN A 259 -6.19 20.31 -16.78
C ASN A 259 -7.36 21.19 -17.24
N PRO A 260 -8.20 21.74 -16.34
CA PRO A 260 -9.29 22.65 -16.70
C PRO A 260 -8.86 23.87 -17.51
N ASP A 261 -7.61 24.31 -17.42
CA ASP A 261 -7.06 25.42 -18.18
C ASP A 261 -6.48 25.01 -19.55
N HIS A 262 -6.52 23.72 -19.89
CA HIS A 262 -5.99 23.21 -21.17
C HIS A 262 -6.82 23.74 -22.36
N ASP A 263 -6.12 24.07 -23.45
CA ASP A 263 -6.73 24.69 -24.63
C ASP A 263 -7.91 23.91 -25.22
N LEU A 264 -7.86 22.59 -25.16
CA LEU A 264 -8.93 21.71 -25.66
C LEU A 264 -10.26 21.87 -24.91
N ILE A 265 -10.23 22.21 -23.60
CA ILE A 265 -11.42 22.15 -22.75
C ILE A 265 -11.83 23.51 -22.14
N LYS A 266 -10.90 24.47 -22.04
CA LYS A 266 -11.13 25.75 -21.35
C LYS A 266 -12.36 26.51 -21.88
N ASN A 267 -12.66 26.40 -23.18
CA ASN A 267 -13.81 27.07 -23.81
C ASN A 267 -15.12 26.37 -23.43
N GLU A 268 -15.14 25.05 -23.37
CA GLU A 268 -16.30 24.29 -22.92
C GLU A 268 -16.59 24.55 -21.42
N ILE A 269 -15.54 24.62 -20.57
CA ILE A 269 -15.73 24.99 -19.16
C ILE A 269 -16.34 26.40 -19.03
N LYS A 270 -15.91 27.37 -19.82
CA LYS A 270 -16.50 28.70 -19.83
C LYS A 270 -17.96 28.67 -20.26
N ARG A 271 -18.30 27.90 -21.29
CA ARG A 271 -19.65 27.73 -21.82
C ARG A 271 -20.60 27.14 -20.81
N TYR A 272 -20.18 26.10 -20.09
CA TYR A 272 -21.05 25.39 -19.14
C TYR A 272 -20.98 25.95 -17.71
N ARG A 273 -20.20 27.01 -17.46
CA ARG A 273 -19.97 27.50 -16.10
C ARG A 273 -21.24 27.94 -15.37
N THR A 274 -22.18 28.56 -16.07
CA THR A 274 -23.47 28.96 -15.51
C THR A 274 -24.38 27.78 -15.21
N ASP A 275 -24.28 26.75 -16.01
CA ASP A 275 -25.11 25.54 -15.93
C ASP A 275 -24.51 24.43 -15.11
N LEU A 276 -23.29 24.63 -14.61
CA LEU A 276 -22.52 23.59 -13.94
C LEU A 276 -23.29 22.98 -12.75
N MET A 277 -23.83 23.82 -11.89
CA MET A 277 -24.60 23.40 -10.71
C MET A 277 -26.12 23.22 -10.99
N HIS A 278 -26.52 23.12 -12.27
CA HIS A 278 -27.93 22.90 -12.58
C HIS A 278 -28.36 21.48 -12.07
N PRO A 279 -29.55 21.34 -11.45
CA PRO A 279 -30.02 20.06 -10.88
C PRO A 279 -29.97 18.85 -11.83
N LYS A 280 -30.15 19.06 -13.15
CA LYS A 280 -30.05 18.00 -14.16
C LYS A 280 -28.66 17.30 -14.20
N ASN A 281 -27.62 18.00 -13.79
CA ASN A 281 -26.24 17.54 -13.80
C ASN A 281 -25.86 16.85 -12.49
N LEU A 282 -26.73 16.90 -11.46
CA LEU A 282 -26.46 16.32 -10.14
C LEU A 282 -26.38 14.81 -10.22
N LYS A 283 -25.29 14.27 -9.65
CA LYS A 283 -24.99 12.85 -9.50
C LYS A 283 -24.50 12.57 -8.09
N ILE A 284 -24.66 11.35 -7.64
CA ILE A 284 -24.10 10.89 -6.37
C ILE A 284 -23.07 9.79 -6.68
N PHE A 285 -21.87 9.96 -6.16
CA PHE A 285 -20.79 8.99 -6.29
C PHE A 285 -20.16 8.73 -4.91
N ARG A 286 -20.23 7.50 -4.44
CA ARG A 286 -19.72 7.10 -3.09
C ARG A 286 -20.21 7.99 -1.94
N GLY A 287 -21.46 8.47 -2.03
CA GLY A 287 -22.05 9.36 -1.03
C GLY A 287 -21.68 10.85 -1.19
N GLU A 288 -20.87 11.21 -2.16
CA GLU A 288 -20.51 12.59 -2.49
C GLU A 288 -21.41 13.14 -3.59
N THR A 289 -21.82 14.41 -3.44
CA THR A 289 -22.60 15.12 -4.46
C THR A 289 -21.66 15.73 -5.50
N LEU A 290 -21.87 15.32 -6.75
CA LEU A 290 -21.12 15.81 -7.91
C LEU A 290 -22.07 16.41 -8.94
N PHE A 291 -21.55 17.32 -9.77
CA PHE A 291 -22.24 17.81 -10.97
C PHE A 291 -21.43 17.38 -12.19
N VAL A 292 -22.06 16.63 -13.10
CA VAL A 292 -21.39 15.99 -14.24
C VAL A 292 -22.00 16.45 -15.54
N ILE A 293 -21.16 17.00 -16.42
CA ILE A 293 -21.56 17.44 -17.76
C ILE A 293 -20.77 16.63 -18.80
N PRO A 294 -21.42 15.84 -19.64
CA PRO A 294 -20.77 15.18 -20.76
C PRO A 294 -20.37 16.19 -21.83
N VAL A 295 -19.19 16.02 -22.40
CA VAL A 295 -18.68 16.87 -23.48
C VAL A 295 -18.06 15.99 -24.58
N ASN A 296 -18.14 16.46 -25.82
CA ASN A 296 -17.46 15.83 -26.95
C ASN A 296 -16.47 16.84 -27.53
N ILE A 297 -15.22 16.46 -27.63
CA ILE A 297 -14.13 17.34 -28.09
C ILE A 297 -13.56 16.77 -29.38
N PRO A 298 -13.62 17.51 -30.49
CA PRO A 298 -12.96 17.09 -31.71
C PRO A 298 -11.44 17.21 -31.53
N LEU A 299 -10.73 16.13 -31.85
CA LEU A 299 -9.28 16.10 -31.89
C LEU A 299 -8.87 15.58 -33.27
N GLU A 300 -8.59 16.48 -34.21
CA GLU A 300 -8.29 16.16 -35.61
C GLU A 300 -9.33 15.23 -36.25
N THR A 301 -9.02 13.95 -36.40
CA THR A 301 -9.88 12.94 -37.03
C THR A 301 -10.72 12.15 -36.04
N VAL A 302 -10.52 12.34 -34.73
CA VAL A 302 -11.19 11.55 -33.67
C VAL A 302 -12.01 12.46 -32.76
N GLN A 303 -13.20 12.01 -32.39
CA GLN A 303 -13.98 12.63 -31.34
C GLN A 303 -13.70 11.96 -30.00
N LEU A 304 -13.21 12.74 -29.03
CA LEU A 304 -13.03 12.29 -27.67
C LEU A 304 -14.28 12.64 -26.86
N LYS A 305 -14.84 11.65 -26.19
CA LYS A 305 -15.84 11.84 -25.15
C LYS A 305 -15.16 12.32 -23.88
N GLY A 306 -15.80 13.17 -23.13
CA GLY A 306 -15.27 13.63 -21.85
C GLY A 306 -16.36 14.02 -20.88
N TYR A 307 -15.94 14.32 -19.66
CA TYR A 307 -16.80 14.73 -18.57
C TYR A 307 -16.17 15.89 -17.81
N ILE A 308 -16.91 16.97 -17.67
CA ILE A 308 -16.61 18.06 -16.73
C ILE A 308 -17.31 17.68 -15.43
N ILE A 309 -16.55 17.47 -14.38
CA ILE A 309 -17.04 17.07 -13.06
C ILE A 309 -16.71 18.16 -12.07
N TYR A 310 -17.74 18.68 -11.40
CA TYR A 310 -17.58 19.65 -10.33
C TYR A 310 -17.99 19.03 -8.99
N SER A 311 -17.09 19.13 -8.01
CA SER A 311 -17.31 18.75 -6.63
C SER A 311 -17.27 19.99 -5.73
N PRO A 312 -18.39 20.40 -5.12
CA PRO A 312 -18.42 21.49 -4.15
C PRO A 312 -17.51 21.22 -2.95
N ARG A 313 -17.51 19.98 -2.45
CA ARG A 313 -16.66 19.54 -1.35
C ARG A 313 -15.17 19.70 -1.67
N LYS A 314 -14.76 19.25 -2.85
CA LYS A 314 -13.37 19.39 -3.30
C LYS A 314 -12.95 20.85 -3.49
N GLU A 315 -13.87 21.70 -3.94
CA GLU A 315 -13.62 23.15 -4.01
C GLU A 315 -13.36 23.74 -2.62
N GLU A 316 -14.21 23.41 -1.65
CA GLU A 316 -14.09 23.87 -0.26
C GLU A 316 -12.76 23.38 0.36
N GLU A 317 -12.46 22.09 0.26
CA GLU A 317 -11.21 21.48 0.75
C GLU A 317 -9.96 22.16 0.14
N ILE A 318 -9.96 22.42 -1.16
CA ILE A 318 -8.83 23.09 -1.82
C ILE A 318 -8.68 24.53 -1.34
N ARG A 319 -9.79 25.28 -1.21
CA ARG A 319 -9.78 26.67 -0.74
C ARG A 319 -9.30 26.77 0.70
N GLU A 320 -9.83 25.94 1.56
CA GLU A 320 -9.46 25.89 2.97
C GLU A 320 -7.97 25.53 3.15
N ARG A 321 -7.52 24.44 2.52
CA ARG A 321 -6.13 24.03 2.58
C ARG A 321 -5.19 25.09 2.02
N PHE A 322 -5.55 25.68 0.88
CA PHE A 322 -4.73 26.73 0.29
C PHE A 322 -4.63 27.94 1.22
N GLY A 323 -5.74 28.34 1.87
CA GLY A 323 -5.74 29.42 2.85
C GLY A 323 -4.83 29.14 4.02
N GLN A 324 -4.97 27.96 4.63
CA GLN A 324 -4.13 27.53 5.76
C GLN A 324 -2.63 27.50 5.41
N ASP A 325 -2.30 26.95 4.25
CA ASP A 325 -0.90 26.87 3.79
C ASP A 325 -0.31 28.26 3.52
N ILE A 326 -1.07 29.17 2.92
CA ILE A 326 -0.63 30.56 2.68
C ILE A 326 -0.44 31.29 4.00
N ASP A 327 -1.39 31.20 4.92
CA ASP A 327 -1.29 31.84 6.23
C ASP A 327 -0.03 31.37 6.98
N LEU A 328 0.22 30.06 6.99
CA LEU A 328 1.41 29.48 7.59
C LEU A 328 2.72 29.98 6.92
N ILE A 329 2.72 30.11 5.58
CA ILE A 329 3.88 30.66 4.85
C ILE A 329 4.10 32.13 5.19
N LEU A 330 3.03 32.91 5.24
CA LEU A 330 3.12 34.34 5.61
C LEU A 330 3.62 34.52 7.03
N GLU A 331 3.14 33.73 7.99
CA GLU A 331 3.63 33.72 9.39
C GLU A 331 5.10 33.37 9.47
N ASN A 332 5.57 32.38 8.70
CA ASN A 332 6.96 31.93 8.72
C ASN A 332 7.94 32.89 8.02
N LEU A 333 7.49 33.65 7.03
CA LEU A 333 8.35 34.52 6.22
C LEU A 333 8.28 35.98 6.62
N ASN A 334 7.09 36.49 6.98
CA ASN A 334 6.95 37.89 7.33
C ASN A 334 7.74 38.24 8.57
N GLU A 335 8.40 39.40 8.49
CA GLU A 335 9.28 39.94 9.55
C GLU A 335 10.51 39.08 9.86
N ARG A 336 10.79 38.05 9.06
CA ARG A 336 11.98 37.23 9.26
C ARG A 336 13.24 38.06 9.00
N PRO A 337 14.16 38.14 9.98
CA PRO A 337 15.41 38.89 9.80
C PRO A 337 16.30 38.20 8.76
N ILE A 338 16.97 39.01 7.94
CA ILE A 338 17.92 38.53 6.95
C ILE A 338 19.33 38.59 7.56
N TYR A 339 19.99 37.44 7.62
CA TYR A 339 21.37 37.34 8.01
C TYR A 339 22.30 37.44 6.80
N LYS A 340 23.50 38.02 6.95
CA LYS A 340 24.44 38.24 5.82
C LYS A 340 24.82 36.97 5.03
N TRP A 341 24.66 35.81 5.62
CA TRP A 341 25.02 34.51 5.04
C TRP A 341 23.79 33.75 4.45
N VAL A 342 22.61 34.32 4.48
CA VAL A 342 21.37 33.69 4.00
C VAL A 342 20.90 34.39 2.73
N ASN A 343 20.65 33.61 1.68
CA ASN A 343 20.03 34.10 0.45
C ASN A 343 18.53 34.23 0.65
N PRO A 344 17.97 35.46 0.63
CA PRO A 344 16.54 35.64 0.85
C PRO A 344 15.65 34.92 -0.18
N ALA A 345 16.08 34.86 -1.46
CA ALA A 345 15.35 34.19 -2.52
C ALA A 345 15.26 32.67 -2.28
N GLU A 346 16.35 32.04 -1.88
CA GLU A 346 16.37 30.62 -1.51
C GLU A 346 15.49 30.36 -0.30
N THR A 347 15.53 31.24 0.71
CA THR A 347 14.69 31.11 1.89
C THR A 347 13.20 31.17 1.54
N VAL A 348 12.82 32.09 0.67
CA VAL A 348 11.41 32.18 0.20
C VAL A 348 11.04 30.94 -0.60
N ALA A 349 11.89 30.50 -1.51
CA ALA A 349 11.64 29.30 -2.33
C ALA A 349 11.49 28.03 -1.45
N ASP A 350 12.35 27.86 -0.45
CA ASP A 350 12.31 26.72 0.46
C ASP A 350 11.05 26.66 1.33
N VAL A 351 10.60 27.83 1.82
CA VAL A 351 9.39 27.92 2.67
C VAL A 351 8.12 27.88 1.82
N ALA A 352 8.08 28.65 0.74
CA ALA A 352 6.89 28.78 -0.11
C ALA A 352 6.68 27.58 -1.04
N ARG A 353 7.75 26.92 -1.48
CA ARG A 353 7.70 25.74 -2.35
C ARG A 353 6.76 25.94 -3.55
N ILE A 354 5.72 25.12 -3.66
CA ILE A 354 4.72 25.17 -4.73
C ILE A 354 3.85 26.45 -4.72
N TYR A 355 3.85 27.20 -3.60
CA TYR A 355 3.07 28.42 -3.43
C TYR A 355 3.83 29.70 -3.85
N GLU A 356 5.14 29.63 -4.12
CA GLU A 356 5.96 30.75 -4.57
C GLU A 356 5.36 31.55 -5.73
N PRO A 357 4.75 30.95 -6.78
CA PRO A 357 4.11 31.69 -7.88
C PRO A 357 2.99 32.62 -7.43
N PHE A 358 2.40 32.38 -6.27
CA PHE A 358 1.27 33.17 -5.72
C PHE A 358 1.73 34.26 -4.76
N LEU A 359 3.04 34.42 -4.51
CA LEU A 359 3.58 35.34 -3.54
C LEU A 359 4.40 36.45 -4.21
N HIS A 360 4.24 37.68 -3.69
CA HIS A 360 5.18 38.79 -3.86
C HIS A 360 6.03 38.90 -2.63
N TRP A 361 7.31 39.10 -2.79
CA TRP A 361 8.15 39.39 -1.66
C TRP A 361 9.14 40.52 -1.96
N LYS A 362 9.55 41.24 -0.94
CA LYS A 362 10.55 42.31 -0.99
C LYS A 362 11.34 42.34 0.30
N ILE A 363 12.47 42.99 0.26
CA ILE A 363 13.29 43.24 1.46
C ILE A 363 13.04 44.69 1.90
N GLN A 364 12.69 44.87 3.14
CA GLN A 364 12.55 46.16 3.78
C GLN A 364 13.07 46.08 5.21
N ASP A 365 13.89 47.07 5.63
CA ASP A 365 14.49 47.16 6.97
C ASP A 365 15.17 45.85 7.43
N ASN A 366 15.92 45.23 6.51
CA ASN A 366 16.61 43.95 6.72
C ASN A 366 15.68 42.77 7.09
N ARG A 367 14.40 42.81 6.65
CA ARG A 367 13.39 41.79 6.84
C ARG A 367 12.76 41.40 5.52
N ILE A 368 12.28 40.17 5.44
CA ILE A 368 11.48 39.68 4.30
C ILE A 368 10.04 40.12 4.58
N LEU A 369 9.43 40.80 3.61
CA LEU A 369 8.01 41.12 3.59
C LEU A 369 7.38 40.36 2.44
N VAL A 370 6.36 39.55 2.73
CA VAL A 370 5.64 38.72 1.76
C VAL A 370 4.17 39.10 1.71
N ASP A 371 3.62 39.19 0.51
CA ASP A 371 2.20 39.44 0.26
C ASP A 371 1.69 38.53 -0.87
N VAL A 372 0.38 38.37 -0.94
CA VAL A 372 -0.27 37.44 -1.91
C VAL A 372 -0.56 38.15 -3.22
N LYS A 373 -0.19 37.53 -4.34
CA LYS A 373 -0.59 37.96 -5.70
C LYS A 373 -2.07 37.67 -5.96
N ARG A 374 -2.94 38.55 -5.60
CA ARG A 374 -4.40 38.37 -5.70
C ARG A 374 -4.91 37.92 -7.08
N LYS A 375 -4.30 38.41 -8.18
CA LYS A 375 -4.66 37.99 -9.54
C LYS A 375 -4.28 36.56 -9.84
N ALA A 376 -3.07 36.10 -9.42
CA ALA A 376 -2.63 34.73 -9.58
C ALA A 376 -3.50 33.79 -8.76
N LEU A 377 -3.79 34.15 -7.51
CA LEU A 377 -4.68 33.41 -6.62
C LEU A 377 -6.10 33.30 -7.22
N SER A 378 -6.70 34.38 -7.64
CA SER A 378 -8.05 34.39 -8.25
C SER A 378 -8.08 33.49 -9.50
N LYS A 379 -7.03 33.52 -10.33
CA LYS A 379 -6.92 32.64 -11.50
C LYS A 379 -6.86 31.16 -11.09
N TYR A 380 -6.04 30.84 -10.10
CA TYR A 380 -5.90 29.46 -9.60
C TYR A 380 -7.20 28.93 -9.00
N LEU A 381 -7.84 29.72 -8.11
CA LEU A 381 -9.08 29.33 -7.43
C LEU A 381 -10.30 29.34 -8.35
N LYS A 382 -10.19 29.88 -9.54
CA LYS A 382 -11.30 29.96 -10.49
C LYS A 382 -11.86 28.61 -10.89
N ASN A 383 -11.01 27.63 -11.08
CA ASN A 383 -11.37 26.27 -11.52
C ASN A 383 -11.22 25.22 -10.40
N CYS A 384 -11.12 25.65 -9.13
CA CYS A 384 -11.14 24.75 -7.98
C CYS A 384 -12.42 23.92 -7.97
N GLY A 385 -12.31 22.66 -7.58
CA GLY A 385 -13.43 21.72 -7.58
C GLY A 385 -13.78 21.17 -8.96
N ILE A 386 -13.28 21.74 -10.06
CA ILE A 386 -13.50 21.23 -11.41
C ILE A 386 -12.43 20.21 -11.75
N SER A 387 -12.85 19.03 -12.15
CA SER A 387 -12.03 17.97 -12.75
C SER A 387 -12.54 17.68 -14.15
N VAL A 388 -11.64 17.40 -15.07
CA VAL A 388 -12.00 17.00 -16.43
C VAL A 388 -11.42 15.64 -16.70
N ILE A 389 -12.26 14.75 -17.22
CA ILE A 389 -11.86 13.39 -17.62
C ILE A 389 -12.17 13.26 -19.11
N MET A 390 -11.20 12.77 -19.86
CA MET A 390 -11.37 12.43 -21.27
C MET A 390 -11.25 10.93 -21.44
N THR A 391 -12.04 10.37 -22.36
CA THR A 391 -11.99 8.96 -22.69
C THR A 391 -12.04 8.74 -24.21
N GLY A 392 -11.18 7.82 -24.69
CA GLY A 392 -11.27 7.29 -26.06
C GLY A 392 -12.27 6.15 -26.20
N ASP A 393 -12.86 5.68 -25.09
CA ASP A 393 -13.94 4.67 -25.12
C ASP A 393 -15.29 5.37 -25.05
N PRO A 394 -16.08 5.36 -26.15
CA PRO A 394 -17.38 6.02 -26.18
C PRO A 394 -18.42 5.39 -25.24
N GLU A 395 -18.24 4.13 -24.87
CA GLU A 395 -19.16 3.41 -23.97
C GLU A 395 -18.82 3.62 -22.49
N CYS A 396 -17.60 4.09 -22.18
CA CYS A 396 -17.18 4.30 -20.78
C CYS A 396 -17.99 5.43 -20.13
N GLN A 397 -18.63 5.14 -19.01
CA GLN A 397 -19.43 6.10 -18.26
C GLN A 397 -18.55 6.90 -17.32
N TRP A 398 -19.06 8.08 -16.90
CA TRP A 398 -18.31 9.03 -16.05
C TRP A 398 -17.88 8.46 -14.70
N ASP A 399 -18.73 7.65 -14.08
CA ASP A 399 -18.50 6.99 -12.79
C ASP A 399 -17.38 5.95 -12.88
N THR A 400 -17.39 5.11 -13.89
CA THR A 400 -16.33 4.15 -14.19
C THR A 400 -15.00 4.86 -14.47
N CYS A 401 -15.02 5.94 -15.28
CA CYS A 401 -13.82 6.74 -15.55
C CYS A 401 -13.25 7.35 -14.26
N LEU A 402 -14.12 7.89 -13.40
CA LEU A 402 -13.72 8.51 -12.14
C LEU A 402 -13.15 7.45 -11.18
N GLU A 403 -13.82 6.32 -11.05
CA GLU A 403 -13.37 5.22 -10.20
C GLU A 403 -11.96 4.74 -10.57
N TRP A 404 -11.71 4.50 -11.84
CA TRP A 404 -10.39 4.06 -12.30
C TRP A 404 -9.29 5.11 -12.12
N LEU A 405 -9.62 6.40 -12.25
CA LEU A 405 -8.67 7.47 -11.98
C LEU A 405 -8.38 7.62 -10.48
N GLU A 406 -9.37 7.40 -9.62
CA GLU A 406 -9.17 7.35 -8.16
C GLU A 406 -8.29 6.16 -7.76
N GLU A 407 -8.59 4.96 -8.26
CA GLU A 407 -7.75 3.77 -8.04
C GLU A 407 -6.32 3.98 -8.52
N ARG A 408 -6.14 4.63 -9.67
CA ARG A 408 -4.82 5.00 -10.16
C ARG A 408 -4.07 5.89 -9.17
N ALA A 409 -4.75 6.93 -8.67
CA ALA A 409 -4.16 7.87 -7.72
C ALA A 409 -3.82 7.20 -6.37
N GLU A 410 -4.63 6.26 -5.92
CA GLU A 410 -4.36 5.45 -4.72
C GLU A 410 -3.16 4.52 -4.93
N THR A 411 -3.08 3.87 -6.08
CA THR A 411 -1.95 3.02 -6.48
C THR A 411 -0.65 3.81 -6.51
N GLU A 412 -0.67 5.00 -7.12
CA GLU A 412 0.48 5.90 -7.18
C GLU A 412 0.95 6.30 -5.78
N ARG A 413 0.04 6.71 -4.91
CA ARG A 413 0.35 7.06 -3.51
C ARG A 413 0.92 5.89 -2.72
N PHE A 414 0.33 4.70 -2.87
CA PHE A 414 0.81 3.49 -2.21
C PHE A 414 2.25 3.18 -2.61
N LEU A 415 2.52 3.08 -3.90
CA LEU A 415 3.85 2.76 -4.42
C LEU A 415 4.88 3.83 -4.08
N ALA A 416 4.54 5.12 -4.23
CA ALA A 416 5.41 6.22 -3.89
C ALA A 416 5.77 6.23 -2.39
N THR A 417 4.80 5.95 -1.52
CA THR A 417 5.03 5.87 -0.07
C THR A 417 5.90 4.67 0.27
N TYR A 418 5.60 3.51 -0.30
CA TYR A 418 6.38 2.30 -0.09
C TYR A 418 7.86 2.49 -0.46
N ILE A 419 8.11 3.01 -1.67
CA ILE A 419 9.46 3.24 -2.18
C ILE A 419 10.20 4.28 -1.35
N ARG A 420 9.54 5.40 -0.99
CA ARG A 420 10.13 6.44 -0.13
C ARG A 420 10.61 5.87 1.20
N ASN A 421 9.86 4.96 1.80
CA ASN A 421 10.22 4.35 3.08
C ASN A 421 11.45 3.44 2.97
N PHE A 422 11.65 2.78 1.82
CA PHE A 422 12.89 2.04 1.55
C PHE A 422 14.11 2.94 1.43
N GLN A 423 13.95 4.18 0.96
CA GLN A 423 15.07 5.11 0.73
C GLN A 423 15.67 5.67 2.01
N VAL A 424 14.92 5.68 3.09
CA VAL A 424 15.42 6.10 4.41
C VAL A 424 16.21 4.99 5.11
N PHE A 425 16.19 3.79 4.56
CA PHE A 425 17.03 2.69 5.02
C PHE A 425 18.51 3.06 4.80
N PRO A 426 19.47 2.69 5.73
CA PRO A 426 20.88 3.01 5.58
C PRO A 426 21.58 2.24 4.45
N LEU A 427 20.83 1.88 3.43
CA LEU A 427 21.31 1.30 2.19
C LEU A 427 21.32 2.41 1.16
N SER A 428 22.50 2.81 0.71
CA SER A 428 22.58 3.60 -0.50
C SER A 428 21.96 2.78 -1.65
N VAL A 429 20.76 3.18 -2.09
CA VAL A 429 20.10 2.59 -3.26
C VAL A 429 20.76 3.20 -4.50
N ASP A 430 22.10 3.12 -4.57
CA ASP A 430 22.94 3.84 -5.53
C ASP A 430 22.94 3.26 -6.95
N SER A 431 22.23 2.17 -7.17
CA SER A 431 22.21 1.54 -8.49
C SER A 431 20.79 1.32 -9.00
N ASP A 432 20.61 1.44 -10.31
CA ASP A 432 19.38 1.10 -11.02
C ASP A 432 18.94 -0.33 -10.70
N ILE A 433 19.88 -1.24 -10.48
CA ILE A 433 19.62 -2.62 -10.11
C ILE A 433 18.91 -2.72 -8.76
N MET A 434 19.41 -2.04 -7.72
CA MET A 434 18.77 -2.05 -6.41
C MET A 434 17.41 -1.37 -6.45
N ARG A 435 17.28 -0.29 -7.23
CA ARG A 435 16.01 0.40 -7.43
C ARG A 435 14.96 -0.52 -8.06
N ASN A 436 15.32 -1.27 -9.09
CA ASN A 436 14.45 -2.27 -9.71
C ASN A 436 14.05 -3.38 -8.73
N GLY A 437 14.98 -3.87 -7.90
CA GLY A 437 14.67 -4.84 -6.87
C GLY A 437 13.73 -4.31 -5.79
N THR A 438 13.92 -3.06 -5.37
CA THR A 438 13.01 -2.36 -4.43
C THR A 438 11.62 -2.22 -5.03
N PHE A 439 11.55 -1.83 -6.31
CA PHE A 439 10.28 -1.70 -7.01
C PHE A 439 9.54 -3.05 -7.12
N LEU A 440 10.24 -4.14 -7.36
CA LEU A 440 9.62 -5.47 -7.38
C LEU A 440 8.98 -5.83 -6.03
N VAL A 441 9.65 -5.52 -4.91
CA VAL A 441 9.05 -5.74 -3.57
C VAL A 441 7.82 -4.86 -3.38
N ALA A 442 7.87 -3.58 -3.77
CA ALA A 442 6.75 -2.65 -3.69
C ALA A 442 5.57 -3.10 -4.58
N PHE A 443 5.86 -3.56 -5.79
CA PHE A 443 4.86 -4.12 -6.71
C PHE A 443 4.18 -5.34 -6.10
N MET A 444 4.93 -6.30 -5.57
CA MET A 444 4.36 -7.49 -4.93
C MET A 444 3.55 -7.15 -3.67
N ALA A 445 3.96 -6.13 -2.91
CA ALA A 445 3.18 -5.60 -1.81
C ALA A 445 1.85 -5.02 -2.30
N HIS A 446 1.86 -4.32 -3.43
CA HIS A 446 0.65 -3.80 -4.06
C HIS A 446 -0.27 -4.93 -4.56
N VAL A 447 0.27 -5.98 -5.19
CA VAL A 447 -0.48 -7.19 -5.60
C VAL A 447 -1.24 -7.78 -4.41
N VAL A 448 -0.53 -8.03 -3.33
CA VAL A 448 -1.09 -8.64 -2.10
C VAL A 448 -2.15 -7.73 -1.47
N ASN A 449 -1.87 -6.42 -1.38
CA ASN A 449 -2.81 -5.44 -0.83
C ASN A 449 -4.09 -5.34 -1.69
N ARG A 450 -3.94 -5.30 -3.01
CA ARG A 450 -5.10 -5.28 -3.94
C ARG A 450 -5.96 -6.52 -3.80
N TRP A 451 -5.35 -7.69 -3.74
CA TRP A 451 -6.09 -8.95 -3.52
C TRP A 451 -6.93 -8.89 -2.23
N VAL A 452 -6.36 -8.41 -1.13
CA VAL A 452 -7.08 -8.26 0.14
C VAL A 452 -8.27 -7.31 0.00
N LEU A 453 -8.08 -6.14 -0.62
CA LEU A 453 -9.16 -5.17 -0.85
C LEU A 453 -10.27 -5.76 -1.72
N GLU A 454 -9.93 -6.55 -2.76
CA GLU A 454 -10.91 -7.23 -3.59
C GLU A 454 -11.70 -8.28 -2.81
N GLN A 455 -11.08 -9.01 -1.85
CA GLN A 455 -11.83 -9.91 -0.96
C GLN A 455 -12.82 -9.15 -0.08
N TYR A 456 -12.43 -7.99 0.44
CA TYR A 456 -13.33 -7.14 1.23
C TYR A 456 -14.51 -6.62 0.38
N THR A 457 -14.26 -6.26 -0.86
CA THR A 457 -15.30 -5.84 -1.82
C THR A 457 -16.25 -6.99 -2.15
N LYS A 458 -15.72 -8.14 -2.58
CA LYS A 458 -16.48 -9.33 -2.96
C LYS A 458 -17.32 -9.91 -1.82
N SER A 459 -16.84 -9.79 -0.58
CA SER A 459 -17.56 -10.22 0.61
C SER A 459 -18.65 -9.24 1.08
N GLY A 460 -18.73 -8.04 0.51
CA GLY A 460 -19.65 -6.99 0.93
C GLY A 460 -19.23 -6.24 2.21
N LEU A 461 -18.07 -6.55 2.79
CA LEU A 461 -17.60 -5.89 4.03
C LEU A 461 -17.41 -4.38 3.86
N LEU A 462 -17.00 -3.93 2.68
CA LEU A 462 -16.80 -2.49 2.43
C LEU A 462 -18.10 -1.68 2.39
N SER A 463 -19.27 -2.32 2.31
CA SER A 463 -20.55 -1.65 2.50
C SER A 463 -20.88 -1.35 3.97
N ILE A 464 -20.21 -2.01 4.91
CA ILE A 464 -20.45 -1.91 6.35
C ILE A 464 -19.29 -1.23 7.07
N TYR A 465 -18.06 -1.51 6.66
CA TYR A 465 -16.82 -1.05 7.29
C TYR A 465 -15.88 -0.44 6.24
N THR A 466 -15.07 0.54 6.62
CA THR A 466 -13.93 0.96 5.78
C THR A 466 -12.80 -0.08 5.91
N ALA A 467 -11.91 -0.15 4.92
CA ALA A 467 -10.76 -1.06 4.93
C ALA A 467 -9.86 -0.82 6.16
N GLU A 468 -9.66 0.46 6.54
CA GLU A 468 -8.90 0.84 7.73
C GLU A 468 -9.54 0.33 9.01
N LYS A 469 -10.88 0.37 9.10
CA LYS A 469 -11.60 -0.13 10.27
C LYS A 469 -11.48 -1.64 10.40
N ILE A 470 -11.56 -2.38 9.28
CA ILE A 470 -11.32 -3.82 9.25
C ILE A 470 -9.89 -4.11 9.75
N PHE A 471 -8.90 -3.40 9.22
CA PHE A 471 -7.51 -3.53 9.63
C PHE A 471 -7.31 -3.26 11.12
N LEU A 472 -7.85 -2.16 11.65
CA LEU A 472 -7.75 -1.80 13.08
C LEU A 472 -8.43 -2.82 14.00
N GLU A 473 -9.52 -3.45 13.57
CA GLU A 473 -10.17 -4.51 14.34
C GLU A 473 -9.32 -5.80 14.36
N LEU A 474 -8.79 -6.20 13.20
CA LEU A 474 -7.92 -7.37 13.12
C LEU A 474 -6.60 -7.16 13.87
N MET A 475 -6.03 -5.95 13.83
CA MET A 475 -4.78 -5.61 14.53
C MET A 475 -4.84 -5.83 16.05
N LYS A 476 -6.04 -5.87 16.65
CA LYS A 476 -6.24 -6.16 18.09
C LYS A 476 -6.01 -7.64 18.43
N ILE A 477 -6.02 -8.53 17.44
CA ILE A 477 -5.78 -9.97 17.63
C ILE A 477 -4.29 -10.19 17.85
N ARG A 478 -3.93 -10.76 18.99
CA ARG A 478 -2.55 -11.00 19.39
C ARG A 478 -2.29 -12.47 19.62
N LEU A 479 -1.05 -12.86 19.47
CA LEU A 479 -0.56 -14.17 19.82
C LEU A 479 0.29 -14.07 21.08
N VAL A 480 -0.06 -14.82 22.11
CA VAL A 480 0.60 -14.79 23.43
C VAL A 480 1.46 -16.04 23.59
N GLY A 481 2.78 -15.87 23.68
CA GLY A 481 3.72 -16.95 24.02
C GLY A 481 3.67 -17.28 25.52
N LEU A 482 3.52 -18.54 25.86
CA LEU A 482 3.43 -19.04 27.24
C LEU A 482 4.66 -19.86 27.67
N GLY A 483 5.74 -19.80 26.92
CA GLY A 483 6.92 -20.67 27.09
C GLY A 483 6.74 -22.07 26.53
N ASN A 484 7.85 -22.79 26.35
CA ASN A 484 7.89 -24.12 25.73
C ASN A 484 7.14 -24.18 24.38
N ASP A 485 7.32 -23.19 23.54
CA ASP A 485 6.69 -23.05 22.20
C ASP A 485 5.15 -23.05 22.20
N LYS A 486 4.51 -22.99 23.37
CA LYS A 486 3.06 -22.85 23.45
C LYS A 486 2.64 -21.42 23.21
N VAL A 487 1.65 -21.27 22.35
CA VAL A 487 1.03 -19.97 22.07
C VAL A 487 -0.47 -20.06 22.32
N LEU A 488 -1.06 -18.93 22.71
CA LEU A 488 -2.49 -18.75 22.79
C LEU A 488 -2.89 -17.54 21.95
N LEU A 489 -3.99 -17.68 21.24
CA LEU A 489 -4.65 -16.56 20.58
C LEU A 489 -5.44 -15.76 21.63
N THR A 490 -5.42 -14.42 21.53
CA THR A 490 -6.33 -13.59 22.33
C THR A 490 -7.78 -13.90 21.97
N GLY A 491 -8.69 -13.78 22.94
CA GLY A 491 -10.11 -14.00 22.68
C GLY A 491 -10.64 -13.04 21.61
N LEU A 492 -11.35 -13.59 20.63
CA LEU A 492 -11.93 -12.80 19.53
C LEU A 492 -13.22 -12.09 19.98
N SER A 493 -13.33 -10.80 19.69
CA SER A 493 -14.58 -10.04 19.83
C SER A 493 -15.63 -10.52 18.80
N SER A 494 -16.92 -10.19 19.04
CA SER A 494 -17.99 -10.53 18.09
C SER A 494 -17.74 -9.94 16.70
N ARG A 495 -17.22 -8.69 16.62
CA ARG A 495 -16.90 -8.04 15.36
C ARG A 495 -15.73 -8.72 14.63
N GLN A 496 -14.68 -9.13 15.34
CA GLN A 496 -13.57 -9.87 14.75
C GLN A 496 -14.01 -11.21 14.18
N LYS A 497 -14.89 -11.92 14.90
CA LYS A 497 -15.50 -13.16 14.41
C LYS A 497 -16.33 -12.91 13.16
N GLU A 498 -17.22 -11.91 13.18
CA GLU A 498 -18.02 -11.52 12.02
C GLU A 498 -17.16 -11.25 10.78
N ILE A 499 -16.09 -10.47 10.91
CA ILE A 499 -15.16 -10.17 9.80
C ILE A 499 -14.52 -11.47 9.28
N LEU A 500 -13.96 -12.30 10.17
CA LEU A 500 -13.27 -13.53 9.77
C LEU A 500 -14.22 -14.55 9.17
N ASP A 501 -15.40 -14.73 9.75
CA ASP A 501 -16.43 -15.66 9.26
C ASP A 501 -16.96 -15.24 7.89
N THR A 502 -17.21 -13.93 7.68
CA THR A 502 -17.65 -13.38 6.40
C THR A 502 -16.61 -13.64 5.28
N LEU A 503 -15.33 -13.51 5.61
CA LEU A 503 -14.22 -13.77 4.69
C LEU A 503 -13.85 -15.27 4.60
N LYS A 504 -14.44 -16.11 5.44
CA LYS A 504 -14.10 -17.54 5.59
C LYS A 504 -12.60 -17.75 5.90
N TRP A 505 -12.03 -16.84 6.71
CA TRP A 505 -10.63 -16.92 7.13
C TRP A 505 -10.54 -17.45 8.56
N SER A 506 -9.60 -18.37 8.79
CA SER A 506 -9.31 -18.85 10.13
C SER A 506 -8.24 -17.98 10.80
N ALA A 507 -8.40 -17.77 12.11
CA ALA A 507 -7.36 -17.21 12.95
C ALA A 507 -6.40 -18.29 13.50
N ASP A 508 -6.53 -19.55 13.10
CA ASP A 508 -5.64 -20.63 13.52
C ASP A 508 -4.29 -20.52 12.80
N ILE A 509 -3.19 -20.87 13.49
CA ILE A 509 -1.80 -20.78 13.02
C ILE A 509 -1.30 -22.19 12.67
#